data_f7898877f9b99e02e4e94e798edf783f
#
_entry.id   f7898877f9b99e02e4e94e798edf783f
#
_cell.length_a   1.000
_cell.length_b   1.000
_cell.length_c   1.000
_cell.angle_alpha   90.00
_cell.angle_beta   90.00
_cell.angle_gamma   90.00
#
_symmetry.space_group_name_H-M   'P 1'
#
loop_
_entity.id
_entity.type
_entity.pdbx_description
1 polymer ?
#
loop_
_entity_poly.entity_id
_entity_poly.type
_entity_poly.pdbx_seq_one_letter_code
_entity_poly.pdbx_strand_id
1 'polypeptide(L)'
;MDKSAKIEYNGKSYTFPVITGSENEEAIDIKNLRSEVGLITYDPGYKNTGHCISDITYLDGENGILRYRGYSVEELCEKKSFLEVTYLLIFGDLPSENQLEKFQNDIREETLVDEDLKQIFKSFPKSAHPMGVLSSLTSALIAFNPQNETKISMTDKEGVTADDKMYLSTVRLLAKFPIMSSWTLRKIKGLPLNYSNNNLSYTENIAYMMFAKPNQEYVQNDVIVN
;
A
#
# COMPACT_ATOMS: atom_id res chain seq x y z
N MET A 1 1.82 3.26 -37.03
CA MET A 1 2.86 4.32 -37.27
C MET A 1 3.27 4.80 -35.92
N ASP A 2 4.56 4.76 -35.65
CA ASP A 2 5.08 5.28 -34.40
C ASP A 2 4.89 6.80 -34.38
N LYS A 3 4.15 7.30 -33.38
CA LYS A 3 3.91 8.74 -33.21
C LYS A 3 5.19 9.42 -32.75
N SER A 4 5.42 10.65 -33.20
CA SER A 4 6.56 11.46 -32.79
C SER A 4 6.19 12.93 -32.63
N ALA A 5 6.86 13.60 -31.70
CA ALA A 5 6.78 15.05 -31.51
C ALA A 5 8.08 15.71 -31.95
N LYS A 6 8.00 16.94 -32.47
CA LYS A 6 9.15 17.74 -32.88
C LYS A 6 9.35 18.91 -31.93
N ILE A 7 10.59 19.12 -31.51
CA ILE A 7 11.02 20.28 -30.74
C ILE A 7 12.01 21.07 -31.58
N GLU A 8 11.76 22.34 -31.80
CA GLU A 8 12.67 23.24 -32.50
C GLU A 8 13.41 24.14 -31.50
N TYR A 9 14.72 24.13 -31.56
CA TYR A 9 15.55 24.96 -30.70
C TYR A 9 16.82 25.42 -31.44
N ASN A 10 17.12 26.72 -31.36
CA ASN A 10 18.27 27.36 -32.03
C ASN A 10 18.37 27.02 -33.53
N GLY A 11 17.21 27.00 -34.25
CA GLY A 11 17.15 26.75 -35.70
C GLY A 11 17.38 25.27 -36.10
N LYS A 12 17.39 24.34 -35.12
CA LYS A 12 17.48 22.90 -35.35
C LYS A 12 16.17 22.23 -34.92
N SER A 13 15.78 21.19 -35.63
CA SER A 13 14.59 20.38 -35.30
C SER A 13 15.04 19.02 -34.77
N TYR A 14 14.45 18.61 -33.65
CA TYR A 14 14.70 17.35 -32.99
C TYR A 14 13.40 16.57 -32.88
N THR A 15 13.44 15.25 -33.06
CA THR A 15 12.27 14.38 -33.06
C THR A 15 12.35 13.42 -31.89
N PHE A 16 11.26 13.39 -31.08
CA PHE A 16 11.15 12.53 -29.90
C PHE A 16 9.99 11.55 -30.06
N PRO A 17 10.12 10.31 -29.59
CA PRO A 17 9.03 9.35 -29.60
C PRO A 17 7.87 9.84 -28.75
N VAL A 18 6.64 9.44 -29.12
CA VAL A 18 5.43 9.62 -28.30
C VAL A 18 5.00 8.27 -27.77
N ILE A 19 4.86 8.18 -26.46
CA ILE A 19 4.31 7.02 -25.75
C ILE A 19 2.81 7.25 -25.61
N THR A 20 2.00 6.24 -25.94
CA THR A 20 0.56 6.27 -25.76
C THR A 20 0.17 5.28 -24.68
N GLY A 21 -0.51 5.73 -23.63
CA GLY A 21 -1.08 4.90 -22.59
C GLY A 21 -2.32 4.12 -23.02
N SER A 22 -2.77 3.16 -22.23
CA SER A 22 -3.94 2.33 -22.50
C SER A 22 -5.25 3.13 -22.59
N GLU A 23 -5.32 4.28 -21.94
CA GLU A 23 -6.46 5.21 -21.98
C GLU A 23 -6.28 6.33 -23.04
N ASN A 24 -5.35 6.13 -23.98
CA ASN A 24 -5.01 7.06 -25.07
C ASN A 24 -4.36 8.39 -24.63
N GLU A 25 -3.88 8.50 -23.42
CA GLU A 25 -3.06 9.63 -23.00
C GLU A 25 -1.69 9.55 -23.67
N GLU A 26 -1.23 10.67 -24.23
CA GLU A 26 0.02 10.73 -25.01
C GLU A 26 1.08 11.54 -24.26
N ALA A 27 2.28 10.98 -24.17
CA ALA A 27 3.43 11.63 -23.56
C ALA A 27 4.63 11.64 -24.51
N ILE A 28 5.39 12.74 -24.52
CA ILE A 28 6.65 12.84 -25.27
C ILE A 28 7.73 12.14 -24.43
N ASP A 29 8.40 11.14 -24.99
CA ASP A 29 9.57 10.53 -24.35
C ASP A 29 10.78 11.47 -24.46
N ILE A 30 11.05 12.16 -23.35
CA ILE A 30 12.15 13.14 -23.27
C ILE A 30 13.46 12.56 -22.70
N LYS A 31 13.58 11.23 -22.64
CA LYS A 31 14.76 10.56 -22.08
C LYS A 31 16.09 11.09 -22.63
N ASN A 32 16.13 11.39 -23.92
CA ASN A 32 17.32 11.88 -24.61
C ASN A 32 17.38 13.40 -24.77
N LEU A 33 16.39 14.15 -24.26
CA LEU A 33 16.29 15.60 -24.47
C LEU A 33 17.60 16.33 -24.10
N ARG A 34 18.16 16.02 -22.94
CA ARG A 34 19.39 16.67 -22.46
C ARG A 34 20.59 16.36 -23.31
N SER A 35 20.74 15.12 -23.73
CA SER A 35 21.93 14.70 -24.52
C SER A 35 21.89 15.21 -25.97
N GLU A 36 20.70 15.31 -26.57
CA GLU A 36 20.53 15.71 -27.96
C GLU A 36 20.39 17.23 -28.14
N VAL A 37 19.64 17.88 -27.23
CA VAL A 37 19.28 19.30 -27.34
C VAL A 37 20.04 20.19 -26.35
N GLY A 38 20.50 19.63 -25.22
CA GLY A 38 21.08 20.39 -24.11
C GLY A 38 20.05 21.03 -23.17
N LEU A 39 18.77 20.76 -23.37
CA LEU A 39 17.69 21.27 -22.54
C LEU A 39 17.23 20.24 -21.52
N ILE A 40 16.61 20.73 -20.45
CA ILE A 40 15.81 19.95 -19.49
C ILE A 40 14.40 20.54 -19.43
N THR A 41 13.45 19.75 -18.96
CA THR A 41 12.10 20.25 -18.64
C THR A 41 12.07 20.85 -17.24
N TYR A 42 11.20 21.84 -17.03
CA TYR A 42 10.94 22.42 -15.71
C TYR A 42 9.43 22.36 -15.46
N ASP A 43 9.02 21.49 -14.57
CA ASP A 43 7.61 21.24 -14.23
C ASP A 43 7.47 21.06 -12.71
N PRO A 44 7.33 22.15 -11.93
CA PRO A 44 7.19 22.08 -10.49
C PRO A 44 5.92 21.30 -10.10
N GLY A 45 6.09 20.19 -9.40
CA GLY A 45 5.00 19.35 -8.93
C GLY A 45 4.50 18.32 -9.94
N TYR A 46 5.21 18.11 -11.03
CA TYR A 46 4.90 17.06 -12.04
C TYR A 46 3.47 17.13 -12.59
N LYS A 47 2.96 18.35 -12.86
CA LYS A 47 1.60 18.52 -13.39
C LYS A 47 1.43 18.03 -14.82
N ASN A 48 2.50 18.16 -15.63
CA ASN A 48 2.49 17.84 -17.05
C ASN A 48 3.59 16.84 -17.43
N THR A 49 4.19 16.17 -16.43
CA THR A 49 5.30 15.25 -16.67
C THR A 49 4.94 13.87 -16.12
N GLY A 50 4.79 12.89 -17.01
CA GLY A 50 4.69 11.48 -16.64
C GLY A 50 6.01 10.99 -16.04
N HIS A 51 5.98 10.50 -14.81
CA HIS A 51 7.17 10.00 -14.10
C HIS A 51 7.45 8.53 -14.42
N CYS A 52 6.41 7.73 -14.54
CA CYS A 52 6.50 6.29 -14.82
C CYS A 52 5.25 5.80 -15.56
N ILE A 53 5.36 4.63 -16.15
CA ILE A 53 4.22 3.87 -16.64
C ILE A 53 3.70 3.03 -15.48
N SER A 54 2.40 3.06 -15.21
CA SER A 54 1.76 2.29 -14.16
C SER A 54 0.59 1.47 -14.70
N ASP A 55 0.57 0.18 -14.38
CA ASP A 55 -0.54 -0.72 -14.66
C ASP A 55 -1.51 -0.86 -13.46
N ILE A 56 -1.26 -0.11 -12.38
CA ILE A 56 -1.98 -0.29 -11.11
C ILE A 56 -3.20 0.63 -11.04
N THR A 57 -3.00 1.91 -11.31
CA THR A 57 -4.03 2.94 -11.08
C THR A 57 -4.17 3.86 -12.27
N TYR A 58 -5.41 4.09 -12.71
CA TYR A 58 -5.77 5.18 -13.60
C TYR A 58 -6.61 6.19 -12.83
N LEU A 59 -6.22 7.46 -12.90
CA LEU A 59 -6.92 8.57 -12.25
C LEU A 59 -7.14 9.71 -13.23
N ASP A 60 -8.39 10.03 -13.49
CA ASP A 60 -8.82 11.25 -14.20
C ASP A 60 -9.61 12.12 -13.22
N GLY A 61 -8.93 13.11 -12.65
CA GLY A 61 -9.52 14.01 -11.67
C GLY A 61 -10.52 15.01 -12.26
N GLU A 62 -10.46 15.29 -13.56
CA GLU A 62 -11.38 16.20 -14.23
C GLU A 62 -12.74 15.54 -14.47
N ASN A 63 -12.74 14.28 -14.86
CA ASN A 63 -13.95 13.49 -15.10
C ASN A 63 -14.39 12.66 -13.89
N GLY A 64 -13.62 12.68 -12.79
CA GLY A 64 -13.94 11.92 -11.59
C GLY A 64 -13.84 10.40 -11.76
N ILE A 65 -12.90 9.94 -12.61
CA ILE A 65 -12.72 8.51 -12.89
C ILE A 65 -11.52 7.97 -12.11
N LEU A 66 -11.74 6.88 -11.37
CA LEU A 66 -10.70 6.12 -10.70
C LEU A 66 -10.85 4.63 -11.03
N ARG A 67 -9.75 4.02 -11.48
CA ARG A 67 -9.70 2.58 -11.75
C ARG A 67 -8.48 1.95 -11.12
N TYR A 68 -8.65 0.75 -10.57
CA TYR A 68 -7.58 -0.10 -10.08
C TYR A 68 -7.46 -1.34 -10.95
N ARG A 69 -6.31 -1.55 -11.59
CA ARG A 69 -6.08 -2.68 -12.51
C ARG A 69 -7.19 -2.83 -13.57
N GLY A 70 -7.77 -1.70 -14.01
CA GLY A 70 -8.85 -1.67 -14.99
C GLY A 70 -10.28 -1.74 -14.42
N TYR A 71 -10.46 -2.13 -13.17
CA TYR A 71 -11.77 -2.15 -12.50
C TYR A 71 -12.14 -0.76 -11.98
N SER A 72 -13.40 -0.34 -12.12
CA SER A 72 -13.86 0.92 -11.53
C SER A 72 -13.87 0.84 -10.01
N VAL A 73 -13.54 1.95 -9.33
CA VAL A 73 -13.54 1.99 -7.86
C VAL A 73 -14.95 1.77 -7.28
N GLU A 74 -15.98 2.25 -7.98
CA GLU A 74 -17.38 2.07 -7.59
C GLU A 74 -17.74 0.58 -7.54
N GLU A 75 -17.41 -0.16 -8.59
CA GLU A 75 -17.68 -1.60 -8.65
C GLU A 75 -16.91 -2.38 -7.57
N LEU A 76 -15.65 -2.00 -7.32
CA LEU A 76 -14.86 -2.62 -6.27
C LEU A 76 -15.44 -2.34 -4.88
N CYS A 77 -15.88 -1.11 -4.61
CA CYS A 77 -16.50 -0.75 -3.34
C CYS A 77 -17.82 -1.47 -3.08
N GLU A 78 -18.62 -1.71 -4.13
CA GLU A 78 -19.91 -2.37 -3.98
C GLU A 78 -19.81 -3.89 -3.83
N LYS A 79 -18.80 -4.53 -4.48
CA LYS A 79 -18.79 -5.99 -4.68
C LYS A 79 -17.61 -6.71 -4.04
N LYS A 80 -16.60 -5.96 -3.55
CA LYS A 80 -15.34 -6.55 -3.11
C LYS A 80 -14.96 -6.14 -1.70
N SER A 81 -14.41 -7.09 -0.95
CA SER A 81 -13.84 -6.82 0.37
C SER A 81 -12.51 -6.07 0.27
N PHE A 82 -12.11 -5.43 1.38
CA PHE A 82 -10.81 -4.76 1.47
C PHE A 82 -9.63 -5.67 1.09
N LEU A 83 -9.64 -6.93 1.51
CA LEU A 83 -8.54 -7.86 1.20
C LEU A 83 -8.55 -8.33 -0.26
N GLU A 84 -9.72 -8.44 -0.91
CA GLU A 84 -9.78 -8.72 -2.35
C GLU A 84 -9.19 -7.57 -3.16
N VAL A 85 -9.53 -6.33 -2.82
CA VAL A 85 -8.96 -5.14 -3.49
C VAL A 85 -7.46 -5.02 -3.19
N THR A 86 -7.03 -5.30 -1.97
CA THR A 86 -5.62 -5.33 -1.60
C THR A 86 -4.86 -6.36 -2.45
N TYR A 87 -5.41 -7.57 -2.59
CA TYR A 87 -4.84 -8.61 -3.42
C TYR A 87 -4.73 -8.18 -4.89
N LEU A 88 -5.80 -7.61 -5.44
CA LEU A 88 -5.82 -7.07 -6.80
C LEU A 88 -4.69 -6.05 -7.05
N LEU A 89 -4.52 -5.11 -6.15
CA LEU A 89 -3.48 -4.07 -6.29
C LEU A 89 -2.06 -4.63 -6.27
N ILE A 90 -1.81 -5.64 -5.44
CA ILE A 90 -0.48 -6.23 -5.24
C ILE A 90 -0.15 -7.23 -6.35
N PHE A 91 -1.09 -8.12 -6.67
CA PHE A 91 -0.85 -9.26 -7.56
C PHE A 91 -1.36 -9.08 -8.99
N GLY A 92 -2.16 -8.05 -9.25
CA GLY A 92 -2.61 -7.69 -10.60
C GLY A 92 -3.99 -8.19 -10.98
N ASP A 93 -4.48 -9.27 -10.36
CA ASP A 93 -5.79 -9.84 -10.60
C ASP A 93 -6.58 -10.07 -9.30
N LEU A 94 -7.91 -10.17 -9.40
CA LEU A 94 -8.74 -10.55 -8.26
C LEU A 94 -8.45 -11.99 -7.84
N PRO A 95 -8.41 -12.27 -6.52
CA PRO A 95 -8.11 -13.62 -6.04
C PRO A 95 -9.25 -14.59 -6.34
N SER A 96 -8.91 -15.84 -6.63
CA SER A 96 -9.85 -16.95 -6.48
C SER A 96 -10.18 -17.18 -5.00
N GLU A 97 -11.24 -17.94 -4.71
CA GLU A 97 -11.64 -18.27 -3.34
C GLU A 97 -10.49 -18.90 -2.53
N ASN A 98 -9.78 -19.84 -3.10
CA ASN A 98 -8.63 -20.50 -2.44
C ASN A 98 -7.46 -19.53 -2.20
N GLN A 99 -7.20 -18.62 -3.12
CA GLN A 99 -6.16 -17.61 -2.97
C GLN A 99 -6.52 -16.60 -1.88
N LEU A 100 -7.78 -16.18 -1.83
CA LEU A 100 -8.28 -15.27 -0.80
C LEU A 100 -8.20 -15.92 0.58
N GLU A 101 -8.66 -17.17 0.71
CA GLU A 101 -8.62 -17.92 1.97
C GLU A 101 -7.17 -18.07 2.46
N LYS A 102 -6.25 -18.47 1.57
CA LYS A 102 -4.83 -18.54 1.90
C LYS A 102 -4.30 -17.20 2.38
N PHE A 103 -4.56 -16.13 1.65
CA PHE A 103 -4.09 -14.78 1.98
C PHE A 103 -4.62 -14.29 3.34
N GLN A 104 -5.90 -14.55 3.62
CA GLN A 104 -6.51 -14.24 4.92
C GLN A 104 -5.87 -15.04 6.07
N ASN A 105 -5.60 -16.32 5.85
CA ASN A 105 -4.98 -17.18 6.87
C ASN A 105 -3.54 -16.76 7.15
N ASP A 106 -2.76 -16.46 6.10
CA ASP A 106 -1.38 -15.98 6.25
C ASP A 106 -1.34 -14.66 7.05
N ILE A 107 -2.31 -13.75 6.83
CA ILE A 107 -2.43 -12.51 7.62
C ILE A 107 -2.80 -12.81 9.07
N ARG A 108 -3.73 -13.73 9.33
CA ARG A 108 -4.14 -14.12 10.69
C ARG A 108 -2.98 -14.68 11.50
N GLU A 109 -2.13 -15.49 10.88
CA GLU A 109 -0.97 -16.10 11.54
C GLU A 109 0.08 -15.07 11.95
N GLU A 110 0.18 -13.95 11.23
CA GLU A 110 1.15 -12.88 11.48
C GLU A 110 0.63 -11.74 12.38
N THR A 111 -0.57 -11.88 12.98
CA THR A 111 -1.18 -10.80 13.79
C THR A 111 -0.49 -10.53 15.14
N LEU A 112 0.32 -11.43 15.66
CA LEU A 112 1.02 -11.20 16.93
C LEU A 112 2.14 -10.19 16.75
N VAL A 113 2.20 -9.22 17.65
CA VAL A 113 3.25 -8.20 17.73
C VAL A 113 4.17 -8.52 18.89
N ASP A 114 5.48 -8.38 18.66
CA ASP A 114 6.49 -8.58 19.68
C ASP A 114 6.25 -7.67 20.90
N GLU A 115 6.38 -8.23 22.11
CA GLU A 115 6.15 -7.49 23.35
C GLU A 115 7.18 -6.36 23.57
N ASP A 116 8.39 -6.48 23.04
CA ASP A 116 9.38 -5.43 23.10
C ASP A 116 9.01 -4.24 22.20
N LEU A 117 8.38 -4.46 21.03
CA LEU A 117 7.79 -3.38 20.22
C LEU A 117 6.73 -2.61 21.01
N LYS A 118 5.97 -3.30 21.84
CA LYS A 118 4.99 -2.68 22.75
C LYS A 118 5.64 -1.78 23.80
N GLN A 119 6.87 -2.06 24.24
CA GLN A 119 7.62 -1.17 25.12
C GLN A 119 7.99 0.14 24.41
N ILE A 120 8.47 0.07 23.17
CA ILE A 120 8.73 1.26 22.35
C ILE A 120 7.43 2.06 22.20
N PHE A 121 6.32 1.41 21.87
CA PHE A 121 5.02 2.08 21.78
C PHE A 121 4.62 2.78 23.09
N LYS A 122 4.85 2.16 24.23
CA LYS A 122 4.51 2.74 25.54
C LYS A 122 5.33 4.00 25.87
N SER A 123 6.54 4.15 25.34
CA SER A 123 7.41 5.31 25.59
C SER A 123 6.92 6.60 24.92
N PHE A 124 6.10 6.54 23.88
CA PHE A 124 5.54 7.76 23.28
C PHE A 124 4.60 8.49 24.24
N PRO A 125 4.63 9.83 24.30
CA PRO A 125 3.68 10.58 25.09
C PRO A 125 2.25 10.49 24.49
N LYS A 126 1.22 10.65 25.32
CA LYS A 126 -0.18 10.65 24.85
C LYS A 126 -0.48 11.77 23.84
N SER A 127 0.28 12.85 23.87
CA SER A 127 0.18 13.99 22.95
C SER A 127 0.92 13.78 21.63
N ALA A 128 1.60 12.64 21.43
CA ALA A 128 2.30 12.36 20.17
C ALA A 128 1.32 12.30 19.01
N HIS A 129 1.73 12.86 17.87
CA HIS A 129 0.92 12.80 16.66
C HIS A 129 0.79 11.32 16.19
N PRO A 130 -0.43 10.83 15.91
CA PRO A 130 -0.66 9.41 15.55
C PRO A 130 0.22 8.91 14.42
N MET A 131 0.40 9.72 13.37
CA MET A 131 1.23 9.35 12.23
C MET A 131 2.71 9.22 12.59
N GLY A 132 3.21 10.06 13.51
CA GLY A 132 4.58 9.95 14.02
C GLY A 132 4.80 8.64 14.78
N VAL A 133 3.83 8.24 15.60
CA VAL A 133 3.86 6.95 16.31
C VAL A 133 3.84 5.79 15.32
N LEU A 134 2.91 5.79 14.37
CA LEU A 134 2.78 4.74 13.35
C LEU A 134 4.04 4.61 12.50
N SER A 135 4.56 5.74 12.00
CA SER A 135 5.79 5.76 11.20
C SER A 135 6.97 5.15 11.96
N SER A 136 7.15 5.55 13.23
CA SER A 136 8.22 5.04 14.10
C SER A 136 8.08 3.53 14.36
N LEU A 137 6.86 3.06 14.67
CA LEU A 137 6.61 1.64 14.90
C LEU A 137 6.78 0.81 13.64
N THR A 138 6.34 1.31 12.48
CA THR A 138 6.53 0.63 11.20
C THR A 138 8.01 0.48 10.87
N SER A 139 8.80 1.52 11.10
CA SER A 139 10.27 1.44 10.94
C SER A 139 10.90 0.48 11.94
N ALA A 140 10.43 0.45 13.18
CA ALA A 140 10.94 -0.46 14.21
C ALA A 140 10.63 -1.93 13.91
N LEU A 141 9.56 -2.25 13.14
CA LEU A 141 9.24 -3.63 12.75
C LEU A 141 10.39 -4.34 12.05
N ILE A 142 11.27 -3.62 11.36
CA ILE A 142 12.45 -4.19 10.70
C ILE A 142 13.34 -4.87 11.73
N ALA A 143 13.59 -4.22 12.89
CA ALA A 143 14.42 -4.77 13.96
C ALA A 143 13.77 -5.97 14.69
N PHE A 144 12.44 -6.00 14.78
CA PHE A 144 11.68 -7.08 15.43
C PHE A 144 11.34 -8.26 14.49
N ASN A 145 11.73 -8.18 13.23
CA ASN A 145 11.62 -9.27 12.28
C ASN A 145 12.97 -9.57 11.60
N PRO A 146 14.03 -9.88 12.39
CA PRO A 146 15.36 -10.11 11.84
C PRO A 146 15.42 -11.29 10.87
N GLN A 147 14.44 -12.20 10.94
CA GLN A 147 14.27 -13.26 9.95
C GLN A 147 13.93 -12.73 8.54
N ASN A 148 13.53 -11.46 8.42
CA ASN A 148 13.42 -10.82 7.11
C ASN A 148 14.79 -10.42 6.57
N GLU A 149 15.67 -9.89 7.41
CA GLU A 149 17.05 -9.62 7.02
C GLU A 149 17.84 -10.92 6.81
N THR A 150 17.67 -11.90 7.71
CA THR A 150 18.32 -13.21 7.57
C THR A 150 17.73 -14.03 6.42
N LYS A 151 16.43 -13.90 6.13
CA LYS A 151 15.83 -14.49 4.91
C LYS A 151 16.17 -13.67 3.67
N ILE A 152 16.38 -12.37 3.78
CA ILE A 152 16.95 -11.52 2.71
C ILE A 152 18.44 -11.83 2.51
N SER A 153 19.17 -12.05 3.58
CA SER A 153 20.60 -12.45 3.59
C SER A 153 20.79 -13.97 3.39
N MET A 154 19.82 -14.80 3.74
CA MET A 154 19.76 -16.22 3.42
C MET A 154 19.08 -16.48 2.07
N THR A 155 19.31 -15.63 1.10
CA THR A 155 18.99 -15.92 -0.32
C THR A 155 19.68 -17.16 -0.85
N ASP A 156 20.56 -17.73 -0.07
CA ASP A 156 21.25 -18.98 -0.36
C ASP A 156 20.51 -20.24 0.12
N LYS A 157 19.31 -20.11 0.71
CA LYS A 157 18.41 -21.26 0.80
C LYS A 157 17.72 -21.43 -0.55
N GLU A 158 18.14 -22.44 -1.28
CA GLU A 158 17.51 -22.91 -2.52
C GLU A 158 15.98 -22.83 -2.40
N GLY A 159 15.34 -22.05 -3.28
CA GLY A 159 13.90 -22.02 -3.47
C GLY A 159 13.12 -20.80 -2.97
N VAL A 160 13.70 -19.80 -2.29
CA VAL A 160 12.97 -18.58 -1.91
C VAL A 160 13.21 -17.47 -2.94
N THR A 161 12.15 -17.09 -3.64
CA THR A 161 12.19 -16.03 -4.67
C THR A 161 12.06 -14.62 -4.07
N ALA A 162 12.36 -13.58 -4.86
CA ALA A 162 12.09 -12.19 -4.47
C ALA A 162 10.60 -11.94 -4.24
N ASP A 163 9.74 -12.63 -5.00
CA ASP A 163 8.28 -12.53 -4.89
C ASP A 163 7.78 -13.11 -3.57
N ASP A 164 8.34 -14.24 -3.09
CA ASP A 164 8.00 -14.82 -1.78
C ASP A 164 8.35 -13.87 -0.64
N LYS A 165 9.46 -13.15 -0.75
CA LYS A 165 9.89 -12.15 0.26
C LYS A 165 8.95 -10.95 0.28
N MET A 166 8.57 -10.45 -0.89
CA MET A 166 7.62 -9.35 -1.03
C MET A 166 6.26 -9.76 -0.46
N TYR A 167 5.79 -10.97 -0.78
CA TYR A 167 4.56 -11.53 -0.23
C TYR A 167 4.57 -11.55 1.29
N LEU A 168 5.60 -12.13 1.90
CA LEU A 168 5.71 -12.23 3.36
C LEU A 168 5.79 -10.86 4.03
N SER A 169 6.53 -9.92 3.46
CA SER A 169 6.62 -8.55 3.97
C SER A 169 5.27 -7.84 3.91
N THR A 170 4.54 -8.03 2.83
CA THR A 170 3.19 -7.49 2.64
C THR A 170 2.21 -8.05 3.67
N VAL A 171 2.17 -9.37 3.83
CA VAL A 171 1.32 -10.06 4.80
C VAL A 171 1.60 -9.54 6.21
N ARG A 172 2.86 -9.41 6.59
CA ARG A 172 3.26 -8.89 7.91
C ARG A 172 2.85 -7.44 8.14
N LEU A 173 3.00 -6.58 7.14
CA LEU A 173 2.54 -5.20 7.25
C LEU A 173 1.03 -5.12 7.38
N LEU A 174 0.28 -5.86 6.57
CA LEU A 174 -1.18 -5.93 6.65
C LEU A 174 -1.65 -6.47 8.01
N ALA A 175 -0.95 -7.45 8.58
CA ALA A 175 -1.30 -8.01 9.88
C ALA A 175 -1.01 -7.07 11.05
N LYS A 176 0.11 -6.38 11.05
CA LYS A 176 0.61 -5.60 12.19
C LYS A 176 0.16 -4.14 12.20
N PHE A 177 -0.03 -3.54 11.03
CA PHE A 177 -0.43 -2.13 10.93
C PHE A 177 -1.79 -1.82 11.60
N PRO A 178 -2.85 -2.64 11.45
CA PRO A 178 -4.10 -2.48 12.18
C PRO A 178 -3.94 -2.47 13.71
N ILE A 179 -3.09 -3.34 14.23
CA ILE A 179 -2.84 -3.44 15.68
C ILE A 179 -2.16 -2.16 16.17
N MET A 180 -1.11 -1.71 15.50
CA MET A 180 -0.40 -0.49 15.85
C MET A 180 -1.32 0.74 15.75
N SER A 181 -2.17 0.80 14.75
CA SER A 181 -3.18 1.87 14.56
C SER A 181 -4.19 1.87 15.71
N SER A 182 -4.71 0.70 16.06
CA SER A 182 -5.65 0.53 17.17
C SER A 182 -5.04 0.90 18.51
N TRP A 183 -3.82 0.46 18.78
CA TRP A 183 -3.10 0.84 19.99
C TRP A 183 -2.86 2.34 20.08
N THR A 184 -2.53 2.98 18.95
CA THR A 184 -2.32 4.43 18.89
C THR A 184 -3.60 5.20 19.25
N LEU A 185 -4.74 4.82 18.65
CA LEU A 185 -6.04 5.41 18.99
C LEU A 185 -6.39 5.21 20.47
N ARG A 186 -6.23 3.98 20.98
CA ARG A 186 -6.56 3.63 22.37
C ARG A 186 -5.68 4.36 23.38
N LYS A 187 -4.40 4.55 23.07
CA LYS A 187 -3.48 5.32 23.91
C LYS A 187 -3.91 6.78 24.03
N ILE A 188 -4.27 7.42 22.93
CA ILE A 188 -4.77 8.82 22.92
C ILE A 188 -6.03 8.92 23.77
N LYS A 189 -6.94 7.95 23.67
CA LYS A 189 -8.18 7.90 24.45
C LYS A 189 -7.99 7.42 25.89
N GLY A 190 -6.79 7.00 26.29
CA GLY A 190 -6.53 6.46 27.63
C GLY A 190 -7.19 5.10 27.90
N LEU A 191 -7.46 4.32 26.85
CA LEU A 191 -8.09 3.00 26.94
C LEU A 191 -7.03 1.88 27.04
N PRO A 192 -7.35 0.72 27.65
CA PRO A 192 -6.46 -0.44 27.64
C PRO A 192 -6.29 -0.96 26.20
N LEU A 193 -5.12 -1.55 25.90
CA LEU A 193 -4.84 -2.11 24.60
C LEU A 193 -5.63 -3.38 24.35
N ASN A 194 -6.15 -3.54 23.15
CA ASN A 194 -6.74 -4.78 22.66
C ASN A 194 -5.81 -5.48 21.67
N TYR A 195 -5.97 -6.78 21.57
CA TYR A 195 -5.30 -7.65 20.60
C TYR A 195 -6.30 -8.17 19.57
N SER A 196 -5.77 -8.75 18.50
CA SER A 196 -6.59 -9.36 17.45
C SER A 196 -7.44 -10.51 17.96
N ASN A 197 -8.62 -10.65 17.38
CA ASN A 197 -9.50 -11.80 17.55
C ASN A 197 -9.64 -12.51 16.18
N ASN A 198 -8.96 -13.65 16.03
CA ASN A 198 -8.88 -14.37 14.76
C ASN A 198 -10.21 -15.01 14.30
N ASN A 199 -11.26 -14.95 15.13
CA ASN A 199 -12.62 -15.37 14.75
C ASN A 199 -13.38 -14.31 13.92
N LEU A 200 -12.83 -13.09 13.83
CA LEU A 200 -13.41 -11.98 13.08
C LEU A 200 -12.76 -11.85 11.70
N SER A 201 -13.49 -11.27 10.76
CA SER A 201 -12.91 -10.85 9.48
C SER A 201 -11.87 -9.73 9.70
N TYR A 202 -11.14 -9.38 8.66
CA TYR A 202 -10.07 -8.38 8.77
C TYR A 202 -10.59 -7.01 9.24
N THR A 203 -11.65 -6.49 8.61
CA THR A 203 -12.24 -5.18 8.95
C THR A 203 -12.98 -5.20 10.29
N GLU A 204 -13.70 -6.28 10.59
CA GLU A 204 -14.31 -6.51 11.90
C GLU A 204 -13.27 -6.50 13.02
N ASN A 205 -12.15 -7.14 12.80
CA ASN A 205 -11.06 -7.22 13.78
C ASN A 205 -10.44 -5.85 14.05
N ILE A 206 -10.29 -5.01 13.02
CA ILE A 206 -9.84 -3.62 13.18
C ILE A 206 -10.83 -2.85 14.07
N ALA A 207 -12.11 -2.92 13.75
CA ALA A 207 -13.16 -2.24 14.52
C ALA A 207 -13.20 -2.75 15.97
N TYR A 208 -13.11 -4.06 16.17
CA TYR A 208 -13.02 -4.67 17.49
C TYR A 208 -11.82 -4.15 18.29
N MET A 209 -10.62 -4.19 17.71
CA MET A 209 -9.41 -3.72 18.39
C MET A 209 -9.48 -2.24 18.76
N MET A 210 -10.12 -1.41 17.93
CA MET A 210 -10.26 0.03 18.16
C MET A 210 -11.30 0.36 19.24
N PHE A 211 -12.45 -0.31 19.22
CA PHE A 211 -13.66 0.16 19.93
C PHE A 211 -14.13 -0.77 21.05
N ALA A 212 -13.78 -2.05 21.06
CA ALA A 212 -14.18 -2.96 22.12
C ALA A 212 -13.67 -2.50 23.50
N LYS A 213 -14.50 -2.64 24.52
CA LYS A 213 -14.18 -2.30 25.92
C LYS A 213 -14.22 -3.57 26.76
N PRO A 214 -13.27 -3.73 27.73
CA PRO A 214 -13.19 -4.95 28.51
C PRO A 214 -14.34 -5.16 29.48
N ASN A 215 -15.14 -4.14 29.76
CA ASN A 215 -16.22 -4.15 30.73
C ASN A 215 -17.63 -4.29 30.10
N GLN A 216 -17.71 -4.51 28.80
CA GLN A 216 -18.96 -4.71 28.08
C GLN A 216 -18.78 -5.60 26.87
N GLU A 217 -19.83 -6.30 26.46
CA GLU A 217 -19.84 -7.07 25.22
C GLU A 217 -19.66 -6.13 24.03
N TYR A 218 -18.82 -6.54 23.08
CA TYR A 218 -18.61 -5.80 21.85
C TYR A 218 -19.74 -6.12 20.87
N VAL A 219 -20.52 -5.12 20.53
CA VAL A 219 -21.50 -5.19 19.45
C VAL A 219 -20.93 -4.53 18.22
N GLN A 220 -20.80 -5.30 17.16
CA GLN A 220 -20.29 -4.82 15.88
C GLN A 220 -21.25 -3.79 15.27
N ASN A 221 -20.67 -2.81 14.60
CA ASN A 221 -21.42 -1.84 13.79
C ASN A 221 -21.09 -2.08 12.32
N ASP A 222 -22.04 -2.67 11.59
CA ASP A 222 -21.86 -3.05 10.19
C ASP A 222 -21.60 -1.86 9.26
N VAL A 223 -22.07 -0.66 9.62
CA VAL A 223 -21.77 0.57 8.85
C VAL A 223 -20.28 0.97 8.93
N ILE A 224 -19.58 0.55 9.99
CA ILE A 224 -18.14 0.85 10.15
C ILE A 224 -17.29 -0.24 9.48
N VAL A 225 -17.82 -1.44 9.37
CA VAL A 225 -17.07 -2.62 8.92
C VAL A 225 -17.18 -2.82 7.40
N ASN A 226 -18.29 -2.48 6.82
CA ASN A 226 -18.55 -2.50 5.39
C ASN A 226 -18.28 -1.11 4.79
#